data_66c540f8df04ac1e97b8d14e867d0d03
#
_entry.id   66c540f8df04ac1e97b8d14e867d0d03
#
_cell.length_a   1.000
_cell.length_b   1.000
_cell.length_c   1.000
_cell.angle_alpha   90.00
_cell.angle_beta   90.00
_cell.angle_gamma   90.00
#
_symmetry.space_group_name_H-M   'P 1'
#
loop_
_entity.id
_entity.type
_entity.pdbx_description
1 polymer ?
#
loop_
_entity_poly.entity_id
_entity_poly.type
_entity_poly.pdbx_seq_one_letter_code
_entity_poly.pdbx_strand_id
1 'polypeptide(L)'
;SLDAESLIAAARRKTGLQDFGDESFRTGLEVLTRSLDREAHLHPVGRMIMRQRLTGLLCVRLKAQQLFARHPEIRQQPIEAPLVIAGLQRTGTTMLHRLLASDPRMRAMRSYEAMNPISEQHPAGSVDPRLKATRLAEKALRYMAPEFFAIHPVDADAPEEEILLLDYAFLSDVAESLADVPSYAAWLAQQDVTPAYEYMKSLLQLMQWQQSQPQGQPQRWVLKTPAHLGHLDILLKVFPDARIIQTHRDPARTAASYSSMIAHGHGVFTDQVDACAVAAHWHRKNVGMVEAAMRVRAQHPQAFIDVSYYDVIKDPLAQVQLIYQFAGIALTPAALAAMKATRAENPQNKHGVHSYSLEDFGL
;
A
#
# COMPACT_ATOMS: atom_id res chain seq x y z
N SER A 1 -5.98 -1.34 26.36
CA SER A 1 -7.14 -0.74 25.70
C SER A 1 -6.80 -0.36 24.26
N LEU A 2 -7.76 -0.49 23.34
CA LEU A 2 -7.70 0.05 21.97
C LEU A 2 -8.37 1.43 21.89
N ASP A 3 -8.52 2.12 22.99
CA ASP A 3 -9.05 3.47 23.07
C ASP A 3 -8.10 4.50 22.43
N ALA A 4 -8.64 5.42 21.62
CA ALA A 4 -7.87 6.38 20.83
C ALA A 4 -6.97 7.27 21.71
N GLU A 5 -7.50 7.82 22.81
CA GLU A 5 -6.71 8.68 23.71
C GLU A 5 -5.57 7.91 24.40
N SER A 6 -5.81 6.64 24.76
CA SER A 6 -4.78 5.74 25.31
C SER A 6 -3.64 5.49 24.29
N LEU A 7 -3.97 5.36 23.00
CA LEU A 7 -2.99 5.18 21.92
C LEU A 7 -2.19 6.46 21.68
N ILE A 8 -2.84 7.61 21.63
CA ILE A 8 -2.23 8.93 21.49
C ILE A 8 -1.27 9.19 22.66
N ALA A 9 -1.72 8.97 23.89
CA ALA A 9 -0.88 9.11 25.08
C ALA A 9 0.32 8.16 25.05
N ALA A 10 0.15 6.92 24.57
CA ALA A 10 1.24 5.97 24.42
C ALA A 10 2.27 6.42 23.37
N ALA A 11 1.84 6.96 22.24
CA ALA A 11 2.71 7.48 21.19
C ALA A 11 3.50 8.70 21.69
N ARG A 12 2.84 9.63 22.37
CA ARG A 12 3.49 10.79 22.99
C ARG A 12 4.57 10.38 24.02
N ARG A 13 4.26 9.42 24.89
CA ARG A 13 5.25 8.88 25.85
C ARG A 13 6.43 8.22 25.16
N LYS A 14 6.20 7.43 24.11
CA LYS A 14 7.26 6.72 23.38
C LYS A 14 8.20 7.65 22.62
N THR A 15 7.69 8.75 22.10
CA THR A 15 8.46 9.67 21.25
C THR A 15 8.98 10.90 22.01
N GLY A 16 8.36 11.26 23.14
CA GLY A 16 8.58 12.54 23.83
C GLY A 16 8.00 13.75 23.08
N LEU A 17 7.29 13.52 21.96
CA LEU A 17 6.72 14.56 21.11
C LEU A 17 5.23 14.76 21.42
N GLN A 18 4.70 15.97 21.11
CA GLN A 18 3.32 16.33 21.41
C GLN A 18 2.51 16.74 20.16
N ASP A 19 3.18 17.34 19.19
CA ASP A 19 2.56 17.96 18.02
C ASP A 19 2.38 16.93 16.90
N PHE A 20 1.13 16.68 16.51
CA PHE A 20 0.75 15.85 15.35
C PHE A 20 0.58 16.67 14.06
N GLY A 21 0.66 18.01 14.14
CA GLY A 21 0.28 18.92 13.07
C GLY A 21 -1.22 18.93 12.84
N ASP A 22 -1.65 18.55 11.65
CA ASP A 22 -3.07 18.37 11.36
C ASP A 22 -3.67 17.22 12.20
N GLU A 23 -4.75 17.52 12.89
CA GLU A 23 -5.46 16.60 13.78
C GLU A 23 -6.67 15.90 13.13
N SER A 24 -6.85 16.05 11.81
CA SER A 24 -7.96 15.44 11.05
C SER A 24 -8.03 13.92 11.18
N PHE A 25 -6.89 13.28 11.45
CA PHE A 25 -6.79 11.82 11.66
C PHE A 25 -7.56 11.31 12.89
N ARG A 26 -7.86 12.18 13.88
CA ARG A 26 -8.44 11.74 15.16
C ARG A 26 -9.80 11.08 15.00
N THR A 27 -10.67 11.65 14.20
CA THR A 27 -12.01 11.08 13.97
C THR A 27 -11.90 9.67 13.37
N GLY A 28 -11.01 9.49 12.37
CA GLY A 28 -10.73 8.17 11.79
C GLY A 28 -10.21 7.17 12.82
N LEU A 29 -9.27 7.59 13.66
CA LEU A 29 -8.73 6.76 14.74
C LEU A 29 -9.81 6.37 15.77
N GLU A 30 -10.68 7.30 16.17
CA GLU A 30 -11.76 7.04 17.13
C GLU A 30 -12.79 6.05 16.58
N VAL A 31 -13.21 6.24 15.33
CA VAL A 31 -14.17 5.33 14.68
C VAL A 31 -13.53 3.95 14.51
N LEU A 32 -12.28 3.89 14.04
CA LEU A 32 -11.56 2.63 13.87
C LEU A 32 -11.38 1.87 15.19
N THR A 33 -10.92 2.55 16.23
CA THR A 33 -10.70 1.90 17.55
C THR A 33 -11.98 1.39 18.16
N ARG A 34 -13.09 2.11 17.99
CA ARG A 34 -14.42 1.69 18.43
C ARG A 34 -14.92 0.46 17.67
N SER A 35 -14.74 0.43 16.34
CA SER A 35 -15.10 -0.70 15.50
C SER A 35 -14.27 -1.94 15.85
N LEU A 36 -12.95 -1.80 15.98
CA LEU A 36 -12.05 -2.87 16.41
C LEU A 36 -12.41 -3.46 17.78
N ASP A 37 -12.86 -2.62 18.71
CA ASP A 37 -13.21 -3.05 20.06
C ASP A 37 -14.53 -3.80 20.13
N ARG A 38 -15.51 -3.43 19.29
CA ARG A 38 -16.90 -3.92 19.35
C ARG A 38 -17.22 -5.01 18.33
N GLU A 39 -16.56 -5.02 17.18
CA GLU A 39 -16.98 -5.78 16.00
C GLU A 39 -15.93 -6.83 15.57
N ALA A 40 -14.64 -6.51 15.70
CA ALA A 40 -13.57 -7.33 15.13
C ALA A 40 -13.25 -8.63 15.87
N HIS A 41 -13.88 -8.90 17.01
CA HIS A 41 -13.70 -10.12 17.82
C HIS A 41 -12.22 -10.53 18.01
N LEU A 42 -11.35 -9.53 18.23
CA LEU A 42 -9.90 -9.74 18.30
C LEU A 42 -9.55 -10.66 19.49
N HIS A 43 -8.82 -11.74 19.24
CA HIS A 43 -8.23 -12.52 20.32
C HIS A 43 -7.09 -11.72 21.01
N PRO A 44 -6.61 -12.12 22.22
CA PRO A 44 -5.66 -11.32 23.00
C PRO A 44 -4.38 -10.92 22.24
N VAL A 45 -3.83 -11.82 21.44
CA VAL A 45 -2.62 -11.56 20.63
C VAL A 45 -2.95 -10.59 19.50
N GLY A 46 -4.07 -10.78 18.79
CA GLY A 46 -4.53 -9.87 17.73
C GLY A 46 -4.74 -8.46 18.26
N ARG A 47 -5.37 -8.31 19.45
CA ARG A 47 -5.56 -7.03 20.13
C ARG A 47 -4.21 -6.37 20.47
N MET A 48 -3.24 -7.15 20.94
CA MET A 48 -1.90 -6.64 21.24
C MET A 48 -1.18 -6.14 19.97
N ILE A 49 -1.20 -6.92 18.90
CA ILE A 49 -0.59 -6.57 17.62
C ILE A 49 -1.25 -5.31 17.06
N MET A 50 -2.59 -5.25 17.05
CA MET A 50 -3.33 -4.09 16.56
C MET A 50 -3.01 -2.83 17.37
N ARG A 51 -2.95 -2.93 18.71
CA ARG A 51 -2.52 -1.83 19.57
C ARG A 51 -1.11 -1.34 19.22
N GLN A 52 -0.18 -2.27 19.04
CA GLN A 52 1.21 -1.93 18.69
C GLN A 52 1.28 -1.24 17.34
N ARG A 53 0.55 -1.75 16.35
CA ARG A 53 0.45 -1.17 15.00
C ARG A 53 -0.07 0.27 15.03
N LEU A 54 -1.25 0.50 15.62
CA LEU A 54 -1.87 1.84 15.69
C LEU A 54 -1.00 2.83 16.47
N THR A 55 -0.38 2.39 17.58
CA THR A 55 0.59 3.22 18.30
C THR A 55 1.81 3.55 17.44
N GLY A 56 2.28 2.60 16.63
CA GLY A 56 3.38 2.81 15.68
C GLY A 56 3.07 3.87 14.64
N LEU A 57 1.88 3.83 14.03
CA LEU A 57 1.42 4.86 13.08
C LEU A 57 1.44 6.26 13.72
N LEU A 58 0.92 6.38 14.94
CA LEU A 58 0.94 7.64 15.69
C LEU A 58 2.36 8.13 16.02
N CYS A 59 3.27 7.22 16.38
CA CYS A 59 4.68 7.59 16.62
C CYS A 59 5.33 8.14 15.35
N VAL A 60 5.07 7.53 14.19
CA VAL A 60 5.58 8.02 12.91
C VAL A 60 5.00 9.39 12.58
N ARG A 61 3.69 9.62 12.79
CA ARG A 61 3.09 10.95 12.58
C ARG A 61 3.77 12.03 13.41
N LEU A 62 4.02 11.79 14.71
CA LEU A 62 4.72 12.75 15.60
C LEU A 62 6.14 13.05 15.09
N LYS A 63 6.90 12.02 14.73
CA LYS A 63 8.25 12.18 14.20
C LYS A 63 8.27 12.88 12.84
N ALA A 64 7.34 12.53 11.94
CA ALA A 64 7.22 13.17 10.63
C ALA A 64 6.87 14.65 10.77
N GLN A 65 5.93 15.00 11.64
CA GLN A 65 5.56 16.39 11.90
C GLN A 65 6.76 17.19 12.45
N GLN A 66 7.54 16.60 13.34
CA GLN A 66 8.77 17.23 13.84
C GLN A 66 9.76 17.53 12.70
N LEU A 67 9.90 16.60 11.74
CA LEU A 67 10.76 16.79 10.57
C LEU A 67 10.20 17.88 9.65
N PHE A 68 8.90 17.86 9.36
CA PHE A 68 8.25 18.89 8.53
C PHE A 68 8.37 20.30 9.13
N ALA A 69 8.30 20.41 10.46
CA ALA A 69 8.46 21.68 11.15
C ALA A 69 9.92 22.19 11.13
N ARG A 70 10.89 21.28 11.22
CA ARG A 70 12.34 21.63 11.20
C ARG A 70 12.86 21.84 9.78
N HIS A 71 12.28 21.17 8.79
CA HIS A 71 12.73 21.08 7.41
C HIS A 71 11.56 21.36 6.45
N PRO A 72 11.09 22.61 6.34
CA PRO A 72 9.98 22.97 5.46
C PRO A 72 10.25 22.67 3.99
N GLU A 73 11.53 22.57 3.58
CA GLU A 73 11.97 22.18 2.25
C GLU A 73 11.56 20.74 1.86
N ILE A 74 11.20 19.88 2.82
CA ILE A 74 10.68 18.54 2.55
C ILE A 74 9.42 18.63 1.68
N ARG A 75 8.48 19.48 2.04
CA ARG A 75 7.21 19.65 1.31
C ARG A 75 7.36 20.35 -0.03
N GLN A 76 8.54 20.87 -0.33
CA GLN A 76 8.89 21.49 -1.61
C GLN A 76 9.53 20.48 -2.59
N GLN A 77 9.82 19.25 -2.14
CA GLN A 77 10.35 18.22 -3.03
C GLN A 77 9.34 17.92 -4.15
N PRO A 78 9.72 18.04 -5.42
CA PRO A 78 8.83 17.73 -6.52
C PRO A 78 8.58 16.22 -6.62
N ILE A 79 7.33 15.82 -6.78
CA ILE A 79 6.94 14.47 -7.19
C ILE A 79 6.39 14.63 -8.61
N GLU A 80 7.21 14.32 -9.60
CA GLU A 80 6.92 14.60 -11.01
C GLU A 80 6.44 13.35 -11.74
N ALA A 81 5.30 13.49 -12.42
CA ALA A 81 4.72 12.52 -13.32
C ALA A 81 4.80 11.05 -12.82
N PRO A 82 4.37 10.72 -11.59
CA PRO A 82 4.51 9.36 -11.08
C PRO A 82 3.79 8.36 -11.97
N LEU A 83 4.38 7.17 -12.14
CA LEU A 83 3.71 6.03 -12.74
C LEU A 83 2.86 5.36 -11.66
N VAL A 84 1.56 5.26 -11.89
CA VAL A 84 0.62 4.70 -10.91
C VAL A 84 -0.03 3.45 -11.48
N ILE A 85 0.30 2.30 -10.93
CA ILE A 85 -0.35 1.03 -11.29
C ILE A 85 -1.63 0.91 -10.48
N ALA A 86 -2.77 1.04 -11.15
CA ALA A 86 -4.09 0.94 -10.57
C ALA A 86 -4.88 -0.18 -11.26
N GLY A 87 -5.27 -1.17 -10.51
CA GLY A 87 -6.05 -2.31 -10.99
C GLY A 87 -6.54 -3.14 -9.82
N LEU A 88 -7.59 -3.91 -10.01
CA LEU A 88 -8.05 -4.83 -8.97
C LEU A 88 -6.92 -5.78 -8.55
N GLN A 89 -7.04 -6.28 -7.36
CA GLN A 89 -6.13 -7.27 -6.81
C GLN A 89 -6.04 -8.49 -7.74
N ARG A 90 -4.88 -9.15 -7.78
CA ARG A 90 -4.62 -10.35 -8.60
C ARG A 90 -4.64 -10.13 -10.12
N THR A 91 -4.49 -8.90 -10.58
CA THR A 91 -4.38 -8.53 -12.01
C THR A 91 -2.94 -8.40 -12.53
N GLY A 92 -1.94 -8.95 -11.80
CA GLY A 92 -0.53 -8.92 -12.20
C GLY A 92 0.23 -7.66 -11.80
N THR A 93 -0.38 -6.79 -11.01
CA THR A 93 0.18 -5.51 -10.56
C THR A 93 1.53 -5.65 -9.86
N THR A 94 1.72 -6.68 -9.03
CA THR A 94 2.98 -6.91 -8.29
C THR A 94 4.16 -7.19 -9.20
N MET A 95 3.97 -8.03 -10.24
CA MET A 95 5.03 -8.31 -11.22
C MET A 95 5.40 -7.04 -11.99
N LEU A 96 4.40 -6.31 -12.46
CA LEU A 96 4.60 -5.07 -13.20
C LEU A 96 5.30 -4.02 -12.32
N HIS A 97 4.90 -3.89 -11.06
CA HIS A 97 5.53 -3.00 -10.08
C HIS A 97 7.02 -3.32 -9.90
N ARG A 98 7.36 -4.58 -9.68
CA ARG A 98 8.75 -5.03 -9.53
C ARG A 98 9.59 -4.77 -10.78
N LEU A 99 9.02 -5.00 -11.97
CA LEU A 99 9.71 -4.73 -13.23
C LEU A 99 10.00 -3.24 -13.41
N LEU A 100 8.99 -2.38 -13.23
CA LEU A 100 9.19 -0.94 -13.35
C LEU A 100 10.15 -0.40 -12.28
N ALA A 101 10.03 -0.89 -11.04
CA ALA A 101 10.90 -0.51 -9.92
C ALA A 101 12.36 -0.96 -10.09
N SER A 102 12.66 -1.89 -11.00
CA SER A 102 14.02 -2.34 -11.25
C SER A 102 14.83 -1.39 -12.13
N ASP A 103 14.19 -0.48 -12.86
CA ASP A 103 14.88 0.58 -13.60
C ASP A 103 15.56 1.54 -12.60
N PRO A 104 16.89 1.77 -12.68
CA PRO A 104 17.60 2.64 -11.73
C PRO A 104 17.10 4.09 -11.71
N ARG A 105 16.39 4.54 -12.75
CA ARG A 105 15.75 5.87 -12.82
C ARG A 105 14.40 5.93 -12.13
N MET A 106 13.85 4.78 -11.72
CA MET A 106 12.58 4.66 -11.03
C MET A 106 12.80 4.47 -9.54
N ARG A 107 11.84 4.91 -8.76
CA ARG A 107 11.77 4.69 -7.32
C ARG A 107 10.44 4.06 -6.95
N ALA A 108 10.48 2.93 -6.26
CA ALA A 108 9.35 2.39 -5.55
C ALA A 108 9.64 2.40 -4.05
N MET A 109 8.62 2.62 -3.25
CA MET A 109 8.70 2.49 -1.80
C MET A 109 8.95 1.02 -1.45
N ARG A 110 9.90 0.75 -0.56
CA ARG A 110 10.18 -0.59 -0.04
C ARG A 110 9.28 -0.92 1.13
N SER A 111 9.05 -2.20 1.41
CA SER A 111 8.20 -2.64 2.53
C SER A 111 8.66 -2.06 3.86
N TYR A 112 9.96 -2.06 4.17
CA TYR A 112 10.49 -1.45 5.39
C TYR A 112 10.29 0.08 5.46
N GLU A 113 10.27 0.78 4.31
CA GLU A 113 9.96 2.22 4.23
C GLU A 113 8.48 2.48 4.45
N ALA A 114 7.59 1.60 3.94
CA ALA A 114 6.16 1.68 4.19
C ALA A 114 5.82 1.53 5.66
N MET A 115 6.49 0.61 6.35
CA MET A 115 6.32 0.37 7.79
C MET A 115 6.88 1.49 8.65
N ASN A 116 7.94 2.17 8.20
CA ASN A 116 8.49 3.36 8.83
C ASN A 116 9.19 4.25 7.78
N PRO A 117 8.53 5.31 7.28
CA PRO A 117 9.10 6.21 6.27
C PRO A 117 10.23 7.10 6.79
N ILE A 118 10.49 7.08 8.11
CA ILE A 118 11.51 7.94 8.72
C ILE A 118 12.81 7.16 8.85
N SER A 119 13.84 7.60 8.11
CA SER A 119 15.18 7.05 8.20
C SER A 119 15.89 7.63 9.44
N GLU A 120 16.44 6.76 10.26
CA GLU A 120 17.34 7.15 11.35
C GLU A 120 18.79 7.12 10.85
N GLN A 121 19.61 8.05 11.34
CA GLN A 121 21.04 8.04 11.00
C GLN A 121 21.67 6.72 11.46
N HIS A 122 22.38 6.07 10.56
CA HIS A 122 23.13 4.86 10.87
C HIS A 122 24.50 4.90 10.17
N PRO A 123 25.52 4.17 10.67
CA PRO A 123 26.86 4.17 10.08
C PRO A 123 26.84 3.79 8.60
N ALA A 124 27.64 4.49 7.80
CA ALA A 124 27.77 4.19 6.38
C ALA A 124 28.17 2.72 6.18
N GLY A 125 27.51 2.04 5.23
CA GLY A 125 27.72 0.62 4.94
C GLY A 125 27.03 -0.33 5.92
N SER A 126 26.37 0.14 6.98
CA SER A 126 25.55 -0.69 7.84
C SER A 126 24.15 -0.93 7.22
N VAL A 127 23.52 -2.04 7.60
CA VAL A 127 22.14 -2.33 7.18
C VAL A 127 21.18 -1.40 7.90
N ASP A 128 20.26 -0.80 7.18
CA ASP A 128 19.21 0.06 7.71
C ASP A 128 18.47 -0.62 8.88
N PRO A 129 18.37 0.02 10.06
CA PRO A 129 17.67 -0.56 11.21
C PRO A 129 16.21 -0.93 10.92
N ARG A 130 15.53 -0.17 10.05
CA ARG A 130 14.15 -0.43 9.62
C ARG A 130 14.05 -1.75 8.87
N LEU A 131 15.00 -2.02 7.96
CA LEU A 131 15.06 -3.29 7.22
C LEU A 131 15.29 -4.47 8.17
N LYS A 132 16.16 -4.32 9.18
CA LYS A 132 16.35 -5.37 10.22
C LYS A 132 15.07 -5.65 10.99
N ALA A 133 14.36 -4.60 11.42
CA ALA A 133 13.11 -4.73 12.17
C ALA A 133 12.01 -5.39 11.31
N THR A 134 11.87 -4.97 10.04
CA THR A 134 10.86 -5.55 9.12
C THR A 134 11.16 -7.00 8.79
N ARG A 135 12.43 -7.39 8.60
CA ARG A 135 12.83 -8.81 8.43
C ARG A 135 12.52 -9.67 9.67
N LEU A 136 12.62 -9.10 10.86
CA LEU A 136 12.22 -9.79 12.08
C LEU A 136 10.70 -9.98 12.13
N ALA A 137 9.93 -8.96 11.78
CA ALA A 137 8.47 -9.03 11.69
C ALA A 137 8.01 -10.04 10.60
N GLU A 138 8.67 -10.07 9.45
CA GLU A 138 8.45 -11.07 8.39
C GLU A 138 8.65 -12.50 8.90
N LYS A 139 9.75 -12.75 9.63
CA LYS A 139 10.01 -14.07 10.23
C LYS A 139 8.94 -14.45 11.26
N ALA A 140 8.52 -13.51 12.09
CA ALA A 140 7.46 -13.73 13.07
C ALA A 140 6.12 -14.05 12.40
N LEU A 141 5.74 -13.31 11.35
CA LEU A 141 4.52 -13.55 10.59
C LEU A 141 4.55 -14.93 9.90
N ARG A 142 5.67 -15.30 9.31
CA ARG A 142 5.85 -16.63 8.69
C ARG A 142 5.68 -17.77 9.69
N TYR A 143 6.11 -17.56 10.93
CA TYR A 143 5.94 -18.55 12.01
C TYR A 143 4.51 -18.60 12.55
N MET A 144 3.87 -17.44 12.75
CA MET A 144 2.55 -17.33 13.36
C MET A 144 1.41 -17.66 12.36
N ALA A 145 1.59 -17.33 11.09
CA ALA A 145 0.56 -17.45 10.05
C ALA A 145 1.16 -17.99 8.73
N PRO A 146 1.66 -19.24 8.72
CA PRO A 146 2.33 -19.83 7.56
C PRO A 146 1.40 -19.89 6.32
N GLU A 147 0.13 -20.15 6.50
CA GLU A 147 -0.86 -20.21 5.41
C GLU A 147 -1.08 -18.84 4.77
N PHE A 148 -1.25 -17.79 5.59
CA PHE A 148 -1.32 -16.41 5.09
C PHE A 148 -0.05 -16.04 4.31
N PHE A 149 1.11 -16.37 4.86
CA PHE A 149 2.40 -16.07 4.23
C PHE A 149 2.58 -16.81 2.89
N ALA A 150 2.03 -18.02 2.74
CA ALA A 150 2.03 -18.75 1.48
C ALA A 150 1.16 -18.10 0.40
N ILE A 151 0.02 -17.49 0.80
CA ILE A 151 -0.91 -16.80 -0.09
C ILE A 151 -0.40 -15.39 -0.44
N HIS A 152 0.16 -14.68 0.54
CA HIS A 152 0.66 -13.31 0.42
C HIS A 152 2.07 -13.21 1.00
N PRO A 153 3.10 -13.62 0.25
CA PRO A 153 4.48 -13.53 0.70
C PRO A 153 4.88 -12.07 0.93
N VAL A 154 5.35 -11.78 2.14
CA VAL A 154 5.92 -10.49 2.51
C VAL A 154 7.44 -10.56 2.33
N ASP A 155 8.01 -9.53 1.72
CA ASP A 155 9.45 -9.38 1.55
C ASP A 155 9.84 -7.97 2.01
N ALA A 156 10.63 -7.89 3.05
CA ALA A 156 10.99 -6.64 3.70
C ALA A 156 11.67 -5.62 2.77
N ASP A 157 12.33 -6.07 1.71
CA ASP A 157 13.07 -5.23 0.77
C ASP A 157 12.43 -5.16 -0.63
N ALA A 158 11.25 -5.72 -0.82
CA ALA A 158 10.51 -5.61 -2.08
C ALA A 158 9.74 -4.28 -2.19
N PRO A 159 9.41 -3.85 -3.42
CA PRO A 159 8.46 -2.77 -3.64
C PRO A 159 7.11 -3.06 -2.98
N GLU A 160 6.56 -2.08 -2.26
CA GLU A 160 5.36 -2.20 -1.45
C GLU A 160 4.26 -1.21 -1.87
N GLU A 161 3.04 -1.45 -1.41
CA GLU A 161 1.87 -0.63 -1.73
C GLU A 161 1.77 0.61 -0.84
N GLU A 162 1.56 1.77 -1.44
CA GLU A 162 1.40 3.04 -0.71
C GLU A 162 0.05 3.19 -0.02
N ILE A 163 -0.85 2.21 -0.09
CA ILE A 163 -2.00 2.15 0.82
C ILE A 163 -1.56 2.19 2.30
N LEU A 164 -0.37 1.67 2.60
CA LEU A 164 0.23 1.74 3.93
C LEU A 164 0.60 3.17 4.34
N LEU A 165 0.84 4.08 3.38
CA LEU A 165 1.02 5.51 3.67
C LEU A 165 -0.30 6.22 3.92
N LEU A 166 -1.38 5.83 3.24
CA LEU A 166 -2.73 6.34 3.50
C LEU A 166 -3.21 5.98 4.91
N ASP A 167 -2.75 4.83 5.41
CA ASP A 167 -3.10 4.32 6.74
C ASP A 167 -2.59 5.23 7.88
N TYR A 168 -1.51 5.97 7.67
CA TYR A 168 -1.05 6.98 8.63
C TYR A 168 -2.06 8.12 8.86
N ALA A 169 -3.01 8.32 7.95
CA ALA A 169 -4.10 9.29 8.11
C ALA A 169 -5.36 8.68 8.75
N PHE A 170 -5.39 7.37 9.01
CA PHE A 170 -6.57 6.62 9.48
C PHE A 170 -7.79 6.79 8.54
N LEU A 171 -7.51 6.95 7.25
CA LEU A 171 -8.46 7.06 6.14
C LEU A 171 -8.06 6.08 5.03
N SER A 172 -8.02 4.78 5.35
CA SER A 172 -7.52 3.74 4.47
C SER A 172 -8.22 2.40 4.69
N ASP A 173 -8.28 1.60 3.65
CA ASP A 173 -8.88 0.27 3.66
C ASP A 173 -8.02 -0.79 4.36
N VAL A 174 -6.83 -0.44 4.84
CA VAL A 174 -5.92 -1.40 5.48
C VAL A 174 -6.59 -2.06 6.69
N ALA A 175 -7.34 -1.30 7.49
CA ALA A 175 -8.02 -1.87 8.65
C ALA A 175 -9.04 -2.94 8.27
N GLU A 176 -9.79 -2.72 7.16
CA GLU A 176 -10.78 -3.66 6.62
C GLU A 176 -10.14 -4.94 6.07
N SER A 177 -8.88 -4.85 5.62
CA SER A 177 -8.13 -6.04 5.16
C SER A 177 -7.55 -6.88 6.31
N LEU A 178 -7.49 -6.32 7.52
CA LEU A 178 -6.92 -6.97 8.70
C LEU A 178 -7.98 -7.49 9.67
N ALA A 179 -9.17 -6.88 9.70
CA ALA A 179 -10.22 -7.22 10.64
C ALA A 179 -11.62 -6.86 10.11
N ASP A 180 -12.65 -7.51 10.62
CA ASP A 180 -14.03 -7.12 10.34
C ASP A 180 -14.38 -5.86 11.13
N VAL A 181 -14.52 -4.73 10.41
CA VAL A 181 -14.76 -3.39 10.99
C VAL A 181 -15.85 -2.64 10.21
N PRO A 182 -17.07 -3.19 10.13
CA PRO A 182 -18.12 -2.68 9.25
C PRO A 182 -18.55 -1.25 9.57
N SER A 183 -18.57 -0.83 10.83
CA SER A 183 -18.89 0.56 11.18
C SER A 183 -17.80 1.54 10.70
N TYR A 184 -16.54 1.15 10.76
CA TYR A 184 -15.43 1.95 10.20
C TYR A 184 -15.51 2.00 8.67
N ALA A 185 -15.76 0.87 8.03
CA ALA A 185 -15.90 0.79 6.56
C ALA A 185 -17.05 1.68 6.04
N ALA A 186 -18.21 1.62 6.69
CA ALA A 186 -19.37 2.44 6.35
C ALA A 186 -19.10 3.94 6.56
N TRP A 187 -18.38 4.30 7.61
CA TRP A 187 -17.97 5.67 7.87
C TRP A 187 -16.95 6.14 6.82
N LEU A 188 -15.90 5.34 6.54
CA LEU A 188 -14.85 5.67 5.59
C LEU A 188 -15.40 5.91 4.18
N ALA A 189 -16.37 5.13 3.75
CA ALA A 189 -17.02 5.27 2.45
C ALA A 189 -17.71 6.64 2.23
N GLN A 190 -17.93 7.40 3.30
CA GLN A 190 -18.56 8.72 3.26
C GLN A 190 -17.57 9.87 3.45
N GLN A 191 -16.28 9.57 3.62
CA GLN A 191 -15.28 10.59 3.91
C GLN A 191 -14.63 11.12 2.63
N ASP A 192 -14.22 12.38 2.68
CA ASP A 192 -13.22 12.91 1.75
C ASP A 192 -11.84 12.40 2.18
N VAL A 193 -11.24 11.57 1.36
CA VAL A 193 -9.89 11.02 1.63
C VAL A 193 -8.77 11.89 1.06
N THR A 194 -9.07 13.07 0.55
CA THR A 194 -8.05 14.04 0.07
C THR A 194 -6.94 14.27 1.11
N PRO A 195 -7.23 14.46 2.42
CA PRO A 195 -6.18 14.64 3.43
C PRO A 195 -5.21 13.44 3.53
N ALA A 196 -5.69 12.22 3.29
CA ALA A 196 -4.82 11.03 3.30
C ALA A 196 -3.87 11.02 2.10
N TYR A 197 -4.34 11.39 0.92
CA TYR A 197 -3.51 11.49 -0.28
C TYR A 197 -2.48 12.63 -0.19
N GLU A 198 -2.86 13.78 0.38
CA GLU A 198 -1.92 14.89 0.64
C GLU A 198 -0.86 14.49 1.68
N TYR A 199 -1.25 13.75 2.72
CA TYR A 199 -0.33 13.24 3.70
C TYR A 199 0.60 12.16 3.11
N MET A 200 0.07 11.25 2.28
CA MET A 200 0.86 10.30 1.49
C MET A 200 1.91 11.03 0.63
N LYS A 201 1.51 12.08 -0.09
CA LYS A 201 2.46 12.91 -0.86
C LYS A 201 3.55 13.48 0.02
N SER A 202 3.20 14.01 1.20
CA SER A 202 4.18 14.56 2.15
C SER A 202 5.16 13.48 2.64
N LEU A 203 4.72 12.23 2.84
CA LEU A 203 5.59 11.11 3.22
C LEU A 203 6.49 10.66 2.06
N LEU A 204 6.00 10.66 0.81
CA LEU A 204 6.83 10.42 -0.38
C LEU A 204 7.91 11.50 -0.52
N GLN A 205 7.56 12.77 -0.30
CA GLN A 205 8.50 13.89 -0.28
C GLN A 205 9.54 13.75 0.83
N LEU A 206 9.13 13.32 2.02
CA LEU A 206 10.04 13.03 3.14
C LEU A 206 11.04 11.93 2.77
N MET A 207 10.58 10.82 2.22
CA MET A 207 11.45 9.73 1.80
C MET A 207 12.40 10.16 0.69
N GLN A 208 11.95 10.98 -0.26
CA GLN A 208 12.78 11.53 -1.33
C GLN A 208 13.87 12.46 -0.76
N TRP A 209 13.50 13.38 0.12
CA TRP A 209 14.41 14.30 0.79
C TRP A 209 15.50 13.57 1.59
N GLN A 210 15.14 12.52 2.34
CA GLN A 210 16.09 11.70 3.10
C GLN A 210 17.13 10.98 2.23
N GLN A 211 16.81 10.69 0.96
CA GLN A 211 17.71 10.02 0.01
C GLN A 211 18.42 11.00 -0.91
N SER A 212 18.13 12.30 -0.82
CA SER A 212 18.75 13.33 -1.66
C SER A 212 20.25 13.40 -1.34
N GLN A 213 21.03 12.54 -2.01
CA GLN A 213 22.48 12.64 -2.07
C GLN A 213 22.85 13.76 -3.05
N PRO A 214 23.96 14.49 -2.84
CA PRO A 214 24.39 15.61 -3.67
C PRO A 214 24.61 15.28 -5.17
N GLN A 215 24.54 14.01 -5.55
CA GLN A 215 24.85 13.50 -6.91
C GLN A 215 23.76 12.58 -7.48
N GLY A 216 22.60 12.39 -6.79
CA GLY A 216 21.52 11.52 -7.29
C GLY A 216 20.70 12.19 -8.39
N GLN A 217 20.50 11.49 -9.51
CA GLN A 217 19.52 11.88 -10.52
C GLN A 217 18.12 11.80 -9.87
N PRO A 218 17.20 12.74 -10.17
CA PRO A 218 15.81 12.65 -9.72
C PRO A 218 15.23 11.33 -10.22
N GLN A 219 14.68 10.55 -9.30
CA GLN A 219 14.01 9.29 -9.63
C GLN A 219 12.51 9.53 -9.74
N ARG A 220 11.89 8.94 -10.78
CA ARG A 220 10.44 8.99 -10.95
C ARG A 220 9.78 7.91 -10.11
N TRP A 221 8.77 8.28 -9.35
CA TRP A 221 8.03 7.33 -8.51
C TRP A 221 7.20 6.35 -9.33
N VAL A 222 7.25 5.09 -8.90
CA VAL A 222 6.31 4.03 -9.32
C VAL A 222 5.48 3.65 -8.11
N LEU A 223 4.20 3.96 -8.17
CA LEU A 223 3.22 3.72 -7.14
C LEU A 223 2.31 2.56 -7.56
N LYS A 224 1.84 1.77 -6.60
CA LYS A 224 0.94 0.65 -6.88
C LYS A 224 0.08 0.29 -5.68
N THR A 225 -1.21 0.55 -5.76
CA THR A 225 -2.21 -0.09 -4.91
C THR A 225 -3.57 -0.18 -5.59
N PRO A 226 -4.32 -1.29 -5.41
CA PRO A 226 -5.70 -1.41 -5.91
C PRO A 226 -6.63 -0.33 -5.39
N ALA A 227 -6.40 0.16 -4.15
CA ALA A 227 -7.24 1.18 -3.52
C ALA A 227 -7.35 2.48 -4.33
N HIS A 228 -6.35 2.80 -5.15
CA HIS A 228 -6.40 3.98 -6.03
C HIS A 228 -7.59 3.97 -7.00
N LEU A 229 -8.09 2.80 -7.42
CA LEU A 229 -9.24 2.71 -8.32
C LEU A 229 -10.47 3.45 -7.78
N GLY A 230 -10.68 3.43 -6.48
CA GLY A 230 -11.79 4.14 -5.82
C GLY A 230 -11.62 5.66 -5.75
N HIS A 231 -10.40 6.18 -5.96
CA HIS A 231 -10.02 7.56 -5.64
C HIS A 231 -9.09 8.19 -6.70
N LEU A 232 -9.25 7.79 -7.98
CA LEU A 232 -8.40 8.32 -9.07
C LEU A 232 -8.61 9.82 -9.32
N ASP A 233 -9.78 10.37 -9.01
CA ASP A 233 -10.06 11.80 -9.04
C ASP A 233 -9.21 12.57 -8.03
N ILE A 234 -9.13 12.07 -6.80
CA ILE A 234 -8.29 12.63 -5.74
C ILE A 234 -6.80 12.45 -6.07
N LEU A 235 -6.43 11.26 -6.56
CA LEU A 235 -5.06 11.00 -7.00
C LEU A 235 -4.60 11.97 -8.08
N LEU A 236 -5.42 12.20 -9.11
CA LEU A 236 -5.11 13.15 -10.19
C LEU A 236 -5.16 14.62 -9.73
N LYS A 237 -5.94 14.94 -8.69
CA LYS A 237 -5.90 16.27 -8.05
C LYS A 237 -4.56 16.49 -7.31
N VAL A 238 -4.06 15.49 -6.61
CA VAL A 238 -2.80 15.57 -5.83
C VAL A 238 -1.55 15.42 -6.71
N PHE A 239 -1.65 14.62 -7.77
CA PHE A 239 -0.61 14.36 -8.77
C PHE A 239 -1.17 14.58 -10.19
N PRO A 240 -1.31 15.84 -10.64
CA PRO A 240 -2.04 16.15 -11.89
C PRO A 240 -1.35 15.66 -13.16
N ASP A 241 -0.07 15.34 -13.08
CA ASP A 241 0.76 14.80 -14.15
C ASP A 241 0.97 13.28 -14.06
N ALA A 242 0.29 12.60 -13.12
CA ALA A 242 0.39 11.14 -12.97
C ALA A 242 0.01 10.39 -14.26
N ARG A 243 0.68 9.27 -14.49
CA ARG A 243 0.41 8.35 -15.60
C ARG A 243 -0.15 7.05 -15.03
N ILE A 244 -1.43 6.81 -15.28
CA ILE A 244 -2.17 5.68 -14.72
C ILE A 244 -2.03 4.46 -15.64
N ILE A 245 -1.52 3.38 -15.08
CA ILE A 245 -1.40 2.08 -15.73
C ILE A 245 -2.55 1.22 -15.18
N GLN A 246 -3.64 1.11 -15.91
CA GLN A 246 -4.81 0.36 -15.46
C GLN A 246 -4.71 -1.10 -15.90
N THR A 247 -4.57 -2.00 -14.93
CA THR A 247 -4.46 -3.44 -15.21
C THR A 247 -5.83 -4.12 -15.19
N HIS A 248 -6.04 -5.07 -16.11
CA HIS A 248 -7.31 -5.77 -16.31
C HIS A 248 -7.13 -7.29 -16.29
N ARG A 249 -8.05 -7.96 -15.64
CA ARG A 249 -8.20 -9.43 -15.65
C ARG A 249 -9.67 -9.76 -15.41
N ASP A 250 -10.10 -10.95 -15.83
CA ASP A 250 -11.42 -11.48 -15.54
C ASP A 250 -11.71 -11.40 -14.01
N PRO A 251 -12.72 -10.62 -13.58
CA PRO A 251 -13.00 -10.40 -12.16
C PRO A 251 -13.45 -11.69 -11.46
N ALA A 252 -14.11 -12.62 -12.12
CA ALA A 252 -14.50 -13.91 -11.54
C ALA A 252 -13.28 -14.70 -11.05
N ARG A 253 -12.16 -14.64 -11.81
CA ARG A 253 -10.90 -15.30 -11.43
C ARG A 253 -10.14 -14.58 -10.31
N THR A 254 -10.40 -13.32 -10.07
CA THR A 254 -9.69 -12.53 -9.03
C THR A 254 -10.45 -12.51 -7.71
N ALA A 255 -11.77 -12.56 -7.73
CA ALA A 255 -12.63 -12.42 -6.56
C ALA A 255 -12.38 -13.49 -5.50
N ALA A 256 -12.46 -14.78 -5.86
CA ALA A 256 -12.22 -15.88 -4.93
C ALA A 256 -10.81 -15.85 -4.33
N SER A 257 -9.79 -15.59 -5.15
CA SER A 257 -8.41 -15.48 -4.71
C SER A 257 -8.19 -14.36 -3.71
N TYR A 258 -8.84 -13.22 -3.93
CA TYR A 258 -8.73 -12.08 -3.03
C TYR A 258 -9.51 -12.31 -1.73
N SER A 259 -10.72 -12.85 -1.80
CA SER A 259 -11.53 -13.21 -0.63
C SER A 259 -10.79 -14.19 0.28
N SER A 260 -10.15 -15.21 -0.30
CA SER A 260 -9.29 -16.15 0.44
C SER A 260 -8.15 -15.43 1.16
N MET A 261 -7.44 -14.53 0.48
CA MET A 261 -6.34 -13.80 1.07
C MET A 261 -6.79 -12.96 2.27
N ILE A 262 -7.90 -12.23 2.15
CA ILE A 262 -8.44 -11.41 3.25
C ILE A 262 -8.92 -12.27 4.41
N ALA A 263 -9.67 -13.35 4.16
CA ALA A 263 -10.14 -14.25 5.21
C ALA A 263 -8.99 -14.84 6.03
N HIS A 264 -7.91 -15.28 5.37
CA HIS A 264 -6.70 -15.73 6.07
C HIS A 264 -5.99 -14.59 6.82
N GLY A 265 -6.02 -13.37 6.27
CA GLY A 265 -5.50 -12.17 6.93
C GLY A 265 -6.25 -11.86 8.24
N HIS A 266 -7.58 -11.94 8.22
CA HIS A 266 -8.41 -11.79 9.42
C HIS A 266 -8.08 -12.85 10.48
N GLY A 267 -7.84 -14.10 10.05
CA GLY A 267 -7.46 -15.23 10.92
C GLY A 267 -6.17 -15.00 11.72
N VAL A 268 -5.33 -14.04 11.34
CA VAL A 268 -4.16 -13.64 12.15
C VAL A 268 -4.57 -12.91 13.43
N PHE A 269 -5.75 -12.29 13.45
CA PHE A 269 -6.19 -11.40 14.53
C PHE A 269 -7.41 -11.90 15.29
N THR A 270 -8.22 -12.79 14.70
CA THR A 270 -9.45 -13.33 15.28
C THR A 270 -9.61 -14.81 14.94
N ASP A 271 -10.27 -15.55 15.85
CA ASP A 271 -10.69 -16.94 15.61
C ASP A 271 -12.08 -17.02 14.95
N GLN A 272 -12.73 -15.87 14.72
CA GLN A 272 -14.10 -15.76 14.20
C GLN A 272 -14.05 -15.09 12.82
N VAL A 273 -13.80 -15.87 11.76
CA VAL A 273 -13.78 -15.38 10.40
C VAL A 273 -14.98 -15.91 9.62
N ASP A 274 -15.83 -15.01 9.13
CA ASP A 274 -16.89 -15.34 8.17
C ASP A 274 -16.38 -15.04 6.74
N ALA A 275 -15.91 -16.08 6.05
CA ALA A 275 -15.37 -15.96 4.72
C ALA A 275 -16.40 -15.47 3.68
N CYS A 276 -17.69 -15.81 3.85
CA CYS A 276 -18.75 -15.36 2.94
C CYS A 276 -19.06 -13.86 3.17
N ALA A 277 -19.09 -13.41 4.42
CA ALA A 277 -19.26 -11.99 4.73
C ALA A 277 -18.09 -11.15 4.20
N VAL A 278 -16.84 -11.62 4.37
CA VAL A 278 -15.63 -11.01 3.81
C VAL A 278 -15.75 -10.90 2.29
N ALA A 279 -16.12 -11.98 1.60
CA ALA A 279 -16.25 -12.00 0.16
C ALA A 279 -17.35 -11.03 -0.33
N ALA A 280 -18.52 -11.03 0.29
CA ALA A 280 -19.62 -10.14 -0.04
C ALA A 280 -19.25 -8.66 0.15
N HIS A 281 -18.52 -8.33 1.23
CA HIS A 281 -18.02 -6.97 1.49
C HIS A 281 -17.07 -6.51 0.38
N TRP A 282 -16.01 -7.28 0.11
CA TRP A 282 -15.01 -6.91 -0.87
C TRP A 282 -15.49 -6.95 -2.32
N HIS A 283 -16.46 -7.82 -2.61
CA HIS A 283 -17.12 -7.80 -3.93
C HIS A 283 -17.82 -6.46 -4.18
N ARG A 284 -18.66 -6.02 -3.24
CA ARG A 284 -19.35 -4.72 -3.36
C ARG A 284 -18.35 -3.55 -3.46
N LYS A 285 -17.29 -3.58 -2.66
CA LYS A 285 -16.24 -2.55 -2.67
C LYS A 285 -15.49 -2.52 -4.01
N ASN A 286 -15.10 -3.67 -4.54
CA ASN A 286 -14.44 -3.77 -5.83
C ASN A 286 -15.30 -3.26 -6.99
N VAL A 287 -16.60 -3.56 -6.99
CA VAL A 287 -17.55 -3.01 -7.97
C VAL A 287 -17.55 -1.47 -7.90
N GLY A 288 -17.73 -0.92 -6.71
CA GLY A 288 -17.70 0.55 -6.51
C GLY A 288 -16.39 1.21 -6.95
N MET A 289 -15.24 0.56 -6.68
CA MET A 289 -13.94 1.05 -7.13
C MET A 289 -13.81 1.07 -8.65
N VAL A 290 -14.26 0.02 -9.33
CA VAL A 290 -14.25 -0.04 -10.81
C VAL A 290 -15.16 1.02 -11.41
N GLU A 291 -16.36 1.20 -10.89
CA GLU A 291 -17.30 2.22 -11.34
C GLU A 291 -16.74 3.64 -11.15
N ALA A 292 -16.08 3.91 -10.01
CA ALA A 292 -15.40 5.17 -9.77
C ALA A 292 -14.28 5.41 -10.78
N ALA A 293 -13.44 4.40 -11.00
CA ALA A 293 -12.37 4.47 -12.00
C ALA A 293 -12.89 4.75 -13.41
N MET A 294 -13.98 4.11 -13.83
CA MET A 294 -14.59 4.33 -15.14
C MET A 294 -15.08 5.77 -15.31
N ARG A 295 -15.69 6.36 -14.26
CA ARG A 295 -16.12 7.78 -14.29
C ARG A 295 -14.96 8.75 -14.46
N VAL A 296 -13.88 8.56 -13.68
CA VAL A 296 -12.68 9.41 -13.76
C VAL A 296 -11.98 9.26 -15.11
N ARG A 297 -11.86 8.04 -15.59
CA ARG A 297 -11.25 7.75 -16.89
C ARG A 297 -11.98 8.42 -18.06
N ALA A 298 -13.30 8.46 -18.02
CA ALA A 298 -14.09 9.15 -19.06
C ALA A 298 -13.77 10.65 -19.13
N GLN A 299 -13.38 11.26 -18.02
CA GLN A 299 -13.01 12.68 -17.93
C GLN A 299 -11.53 12.94 -18.27
N HIS A 300 -10.65 11.96 -18.04
CA HIS A 300 -9.20 12.10 -18.18
C HIS A 300 -8.57 10.97 -19.03
N PRO A 301 -9.11 10.64 -20.24
CA PRO A 301 -8.68 9.45 -21.00
C PRO A 301 -7.19 9.46 -21.33
N GLN A 302 -6.57 10.63 -21.47
CA GLN A 302 -5.15 10.79 -21.80
C GLN A 302 -4.20 10.45 -20.64
N ALA A 303 -4.73 10.33 -19.43
CA ALA A 303 -3.93 9.96 -18.26
C ALA A 303 -3.76 8.43 -18.09
N PHE A 304 -4.44 7.62 -18.91
CA PHE A 304 -4.56 6.17 -18.74
C PHE A 304 -3.97 5.37 -19.90
N ILE A 305 -3.35 4.24 -19.55
CA ILE A 305 -3.04 3.14 -20.47
C ILE A 305 -3.61 1.84 -19.91
N ASP A 306 -4.19 1.01 -20.79
CA ASP A 306 -4.70 -0.31 -20.44
C ASP A 306 -3.62 -1.37 -20.57
N VAL A 307 -3.56 -2.27 -19.60
CA VAL A 307 -2.65 -3.40 -19.59
C VAL A 307 -3.41 -4.68 -19.21
N SER A 308 -3.50 -5.62 -20.12
CA SER A 308 -4.10 -6.91 -19.85
C SER A 308 -3.17 -7.81 -19.04
N TYR A 309 -3.70 -8.47 -18.00
CA TYR A 309 -2.97 -9.52 -17.27
C TYR A 309 -2.37 -10.57 -18.19
N TYR A 310 -3.13 -11.00 -19.19
CA TYR A 310 -2.71 -12.06 -20.12
C TYR A 310 -1.53 -11.61 -20.98
N ASP A 311 -1.50 -10.35 -21.38
CA ASP A 311 -0.39 -9.79 -22.16
C ASP A 311 0.87 -9.60 -21.29
N VAL A 312 0.68 -9.21 -20.02
CA VAL A 312 1.79 -9.13 -19.06
C VAL A 312 2.44 -10.50 -18.83
N ILE A 313 1.63 -11.57 -18.71
CA ILE A 313 2.16 -12.93 -18.54
C ILE A 313 2.85 -13.42 -19.81
N LYS A 314 2.31 -13.12 -20.97
CA LYS A 314 2.85 -13.53 -22.27
C LYS A 314 4.19 -12.84 -22.57
N ASP A 315 4.21 -11.52 -22.49
CA ASP A 315 5.41 -10.71 -22.75
C ASP A 315 5.45 -9.45 -21.88
N PRO A 316 5.94 -9.54 -20.65
CA PRO A 316 5.99 -8.41 -19.74
C PRO A 316 6.88 -7.26 -20.22
N LEU A 317 7.93 -7.55 -20.99
CA LEU A 317 8.83 -6.50 -21.49
C LEU A 317 8.21 -5.69 -22.63
N ALA A 318 7.41 -6.33 -23.49
CA ALA A 318 6.61 -5.61 -24.49
C ALA A 318 5.60 -4.68 -23.82
N GLN A 319 4.95 -5.11 -22.73
CA GLN A 319 4.04 -4.25 -21.98
C GLN A 319 4.77 -3.07 -21.31
N VAL A 320 5.94 -3.29 -20.73
CA VAL A 320 6.77 -2.19 -20.21
C VAL A 320 7.15 -1.20 -21.30
N GLN A 321 7.47 -1.67 -22.49
CA GLN A 321 7.78 -0.78 -23.63
C GLN A 321 6.59 0.12 -23.99
N LEU A 322 5.37 -0.42 -24.04
CA LEU A 322 4.14 0.36 -24.27
C LEU A 322 3.91 1.39 -23.16
N ILE A 323 4.08 1.00 -21.90
CA ILE A 323 3.98 1.90 -20.75
C ILE A 323 5.00 3.03 -20.87
N TYR A 324 6.25 2.74 -21.23
CA TYR A 324 7.28 3.74 -21.36
C TYR A 324 7.01 4.71 -22.50
N GLN A 325 6.52 4.22 -23.65
CA GLN A 325 6.07 5.08 -24.75
C GLN A 325 4.95 6.02 -24.31
N PHE A 326 3.93 5.48 -23.62
CA PHE A 326 2.83 6.26 -23.07
C PHE A 326 3.30 7.32 -22.06
N ALA A 327 4.28 6.98 -21.23
CA ALA A 327 4.80 7.87 -20.19
C ALA A 327 5.90 8.82 -20.68
N GLY A 328 6.29 8.76 -21.98
CA GLY A 328 7.35 9.56 -22.55
C GLY A 328 8.75 9.21 -22.02
N ILE A 329 8.97 7.92 -21.68
CA ILE A 329 10.22 7.41 -21.11
C ILE A 329 10.95 6.56 -22.14
N ALA A 330 12.24 6.83 -22.37
CA ALA A 330 13.05 5.98 -23.22
C ALA A 330 13.42 4.67 -22.51
N LEU A 331 13.20 3.52 -23.15
CA LEU A 331 13.69 2.23 -22.64
C LEU A 331 15.17 2.09 -22.92
N THR A 332 16.00 2.28 -21.90
CA THR A 332 17.45 2.18 -22.02
C THR A 332 17.97 0.73 -21.93
N PRO A 333 19.15 0.42 -22.49
CA PRO A 333 19.76 -0.90 -22.30
C PRO A 333 19.95 -1.29 -20.83
N ALA A 334 20.29 -0.32 -19.97
CA ALA A 334 20.46 -0.55 -18.53
C ALA A 334 19.12 -0.93 -17.86
N ALA A 335 18.03 -0.22 -18.16
CA ALA A 335 16.70 -0.55 -17.66
C ALA A 335 16.27 -1.95 -18.13
N LEU A 336 16.45 -2.26 -19.41
CA LEU A 336 16.11 -3.56 -19.97
C LEU A 336 16.90 -4.71 -19.32
N ALA A 337 18.19 -4.51 -19.05
CA ALA A 337 19.03 -5.49 -18.37
C ALA A 337 18.55 -5.74 -16.94
N ALA A 338 18.25 -4.68 -16.18
CA ALA A 338 17.72 -4.77 -14.82
C ALA A 338 16.36 -5.51 -14.79
N MET A 339 15.46 -5.20 -15.71
CA MET A 339 14.15 -5.87 -15.81
C MET A 339 14.28 -7.36 -16.15
N LYS A 340 15.21 -7.73 -17.05
CA LYS A 340 15.48 -9.14 -17.35
C LYS A 340 16.03 -9.90 -16.14
N ALA A 341 16.93 -9.29 -15.38
CA ALA A 341 17.45 -9.88 -14.13
C ALA A 341 16.32 -10.08 -13.09
N THR A 342 15.50 -9.05 -12.85
CA THR A 342 14.35 -9.11 -11.94
C THR A 342 13.35 -10.21 -12.33
N ARG A 343 13.10 -10.37 -13.64
CA ARG A 343 12.21 -11.43 -14.13
C ARG A 343 12.79 -12.83 -13.84
N ALA A 344 14.08 -13.02 -14.04
CA ALA A 344 14.74 -14.30 -13.79
C ALA A 344 14.70 -14.69 -12.28
N GLU A 345 14.83 -13.72 -11.39
CA GLU A 345 14.78 -13.92 -9.93
C GLU A 345 13.35 -14.17 -9.39
N ASN A 346 12.33 -13.75 -10.13
CA ASN A 346 10.93 -13.85 -9.74
C ASN A 346 10.09 -14.69 -10.74
N PRO A 347 10.36 -16.00 -10.85
CA PRO A 347 9.60 -16.87 -11.75
C PRO A 347 8.14 -16.96 -11.28
N GLN A 348 7.24 -17.16 -12.25
CA GLN A 348 5.82 -17.38 -11.98
C GLN A 348 5.64 -18.60 -11.06
N ASN A 349 4.70 -18.51 -10.11
CA ASN A 349 4.40 -19.57 -9.13
C ASN A 349 5.55 -19.89 -8.16
N LYS A 350 6.48 -18.99 -7.91
CA LYS A 350 7.59 -19.15 -6.96
C LYS A 350 7.13 -19.62 -5.57
N HIS A 351 5.91 -19.27 -5.16
CA HIS A 351 5.34 -19.58 -3.84
C HIS A 351 4.18 -20.61 -3.89
N GLY A 352 4.05 -21.35 -4.99
CA GLY A 352 3.01 -22.36 -5.16
C GLY A 352 1.78 -21.86 -5.91
N VAL A 353 0.85 -22.79 -6.15
CA VAL A 353 -0.47 -22.50 -6.75
C VAL A 353 -1.53 -22.86 -5.72
N HIS A 354 -2.34 -21.88 -5.30
CA HIS A 354 -3.49 -22.12 -4.43
C HIS A 354 -4.73 -22.31 -5.29
N SER A 355 -5.51 -23.35 -4.98
CA SER A 355 -6.83 -23.58 -5.59
C SER A 355 -7.91 -23.11 -4.61
N TYR A 356 -8.87 -22.39 -5.13
CA TYR A 356 -10.09 -21.93 -4.45
C TYR A 356 -11.21 -21.84 -5.48
N SER A 357 -12.45 -22.02 -5.05
CA SER A 357 -13.62 -21.85 -5.90
C SER A 357 -14.44 -20.65 -5.45
N LEU A 358 -15.32 -20.15 -6.31
CA LEU A 358 -16.27 -19.08 -5.94
C LEU A 358 -17.28 -19.59 -4.92
N GLU A 359 -17.67 -20.87 -5.01
CA GLU A 359 -18.62 -21.53 -4.11
C GLU A 359 -18.12 -21.53 -2.65
N ASP A 360 -16.80 -21.63 -2.41
CA ASP A 360 -16.20 -21.59 -1.07
C ASP A 360 -16.49 -20.25 -0.36
N PHE A 361 -16.86 -19.22 -1.11
CA PHE A 361 -17.10 -17.84 -0.63
C PHE A 361 -18.52 -17.37 -0.87
N GLY A 362 -19.43 -18.24 -1.33
CA GLY A 362 -20.82 -17.89 -1.64
C GLY A 362 -20.98 -16.89 -2.80
N LEU A 363 -20.03 -16.90 -3.75
CA LEU A 363 -19.99 -16.02 -4.93
C LEU A 363 -20.39 -16.77 -6.20
#